data_eb1eac6a6c0ec7afcd0f5eeea87e6018
#
_entry.id   eb1eac6a6c0ec7afcd0f5eeea87e6018
#
_cell.length_a   1.000
_cell.length_b   1.000
_cell.length_c   1.000
_cell.angle_alpha   90.00
_cell.angle_beta   90.00
_cell.angle_gamma   90.00
#
_symmetry.space_group_name_H-M   'P 1'
#
loop_
_entity.id
_entity.type
_entity.pdbx_description
1 polymer ?
#
loop_
_entity_poly.entity_id
_entity_poly.type
_entity_poly.pdbx_seq_one_letter_code
_entity_poly.pdbx_strand_id
1 'polypeptide(L)'
;MKQSGFIAGRGLFTGREASIAFGPGDGLAFVVAGRQIAAHVQQVVPANGPLGGRSTNIQHASASALTVEHAMSALAGLNIWDASVTLRAVDDAGAESIEVPILDGSALDFVRAIDAAGLVCASTDAEADESSSKPRIDRAERGKAEPTPPPRPSPHHGRGSTRLVRPIRVEDPKTGAFIEARPSESLRYRYELSYPPGSGIGEQSAEWSGDARDYRTNIAPARTFCLEREAQAMKAAGLFTHLTPRDMLVIAPDGRPIDNKLRFNNEPARHKILDLIGDLALLGGRLIADVRAVRSGHALTHELCRRVMMEVG
;
A
#
# COMPACT_ATOMS: atom_id res chain seq x y z
N MET A 1 -7.38 -28.66 8.13
CA MET A 1 -7.58 -27.24 8.54
C MET A 1 -6.45 -26.43 7.90
N LYS A 2 -6.74 -25.54 6.93
CA LYS A 2 -5.74 -24.58 6.44
C LYS A 2 -5.40 -23.68 7.61
N GLN A 3 -4.13 -23.62 7.98
CA GLN A 3 -3.63 -22.68 8.99
C GLN A 3 -4.10 -21.27 8.59
N SER A 4 -4.72 -20.56 9.53
CA SER A 4 -5.08 -19.16 9.34
C SER A 4 -3.81 -18.41 8.96
N GLY A 5 -3.74 -17.84 7.74
CA GLY A 5 -2.58 -17.16 7.20
C GLY A 5 -2.30 -15.80 7.88
N PHE A 6 -2.39 -15.74 9.22
CA PHE A 6 -1.98 -14.57 9.98
C PHE A 6 -0.46 -14.56 10.11
N ILE A 7 0.13 -13.42 9.76
CA ILE A 7 1.50 -13.10 10.12
C ILE A 7 1.48 -12.04 11.22
N ALA A 8 2.33 -12.18 12.23
CA ALA A 8 2.39 -11.29 13.37
C ALA A 8 3.72 -10.54 13.43
N GLY A 9 3.70 -9.36 14.01
CA GLY A 9 4.86 -8.50 14.20
C GLY A 9 4.48 -7.25 14.96
N ARG A 10 5.43 -6.30 15.04
CA ARG A 10 5.23 -5.02 15.70
C ARG A 10 5.02 -3.90 14.70
N GLY A 11 4.19 -2.92 15.07
CA GLY A 11 4.04 -1.68 14.32
C GLY A 11 5.33 -0.86 14.37
N LEU A 12 5.64 -0.16 13.27
CA LEU A 12 6.82 0.71 13.15
C LEU A 12 6.79 1.86 14.16
N PHE A 13 5.66 2.52 14.26
CA PHE A 13 5.49 3.75 15.08
C PHE A 13 4.97 3.45 16.47
N THR A 14 4.02 2.51 16.60
CA THR A 14 3.39 2.18 17.88
C THR A 14 4.18 1.19 18.71
N GLY A 15 5.00 0.34 18.09
CA GLY A 15 5.68 -0.78 18.75
C GLY A 15 4.73 -1.86 19.28
N ARG A 16 3.41 -1.70 19.09
CA ARG A 16 2.41 -2.67 19.53
C ARG A 16 2.43 -3.91 18.65
N GLU A 17 2.18 -5.06 19.25
CA GLU A 17 2.06 -6.31 18.52
C GLU A 17 0.70 -6.41 17.82
N ALA A 18 0.76 -6.72 16.54
CA ALA A 18 -0.43 -6.91 15.72
C ALA A 18 -0.22 -8.08 14.76
N SER A 19 -1.33 -8.60 14.27
CA SER A 19 -1.33 -9.62 13.23
C SER A 19 -2.18 -9.18 12.05
N ILE A 20 -1.79 -9.62 10.86
CA ILE A 20 -2.41 -9.31 9.58
C ILE A 20 -2.72 -10.60 8.84
N ALA A 21 -3.89 -10.68 8.22
CA ALA A 21 -4.26 -11.77 7.30
C ALA A 21 -4.95 -11.19 6.07
N PHE A 22 -4.75 -11.88 4.95
CA PHE A 22 -5.35 -11.56 3.66
C PHE A 22 -6.44 -12.57 3.34
N GLY A 23 -7.54 -12.11 2.75
CA GLY A 23 -8.66 -12.93 2.31
C GLY A 23 -9.39 -12.29 1.13
N PRO A 24 -10.35 -13.00 0.51
CA PRO A 24 -11.17 -12.44 -0.56
C PRO A 24 -11.99 -11.26 -0.04
N GLY A 25 -12.26 -10.29 -0.90
CA GLY A 25 -13.04 -9.09 -0.60
C GLY A 25 -13.85 -8.61 -1.81
N ASP A 26 -14.61 -7.56 -1.61
CA ASP A 26 -15.28 -6.80 -2.68
C ASP A 26 -14.64 -5.41 -2.73
N GLY A 27 -13.58 -5.28 -3.53
CA GLY A 27 -12.63 -4.18 -3.49
C GLY A 27 -11.57 -4.36 -2.40
N LEU A 28 -10.60 -3.40 -2.35
CA LEU A 28 -9.59 -3.40 -1.29
C LEU A 28 -10.13 -2.75 -0.03
N ALA A 29 -10.07 -3.47 1.09
CA ALA A 29 -10.49 -2.95 2.38
C ALA A 29 -9.69 -3.55 3.53
N PHE A 30 -9.57 -2.77 4.61
CA PHE A 30 -9.04 -3.22 5.90
C PHE A 30 -10.19 -3.51 6.86
N VAL A 31 -10.03 -4.53 7.70
CA VAL A 31 -10.99 -4.89 8.74
C VAL A 31 -10.32 -4.74 10.10
N VAL A 32 -10.80 -3.81 10.91
CA VAL A 32 -10.31 -3.49 12.25
C VAL A 32 -11.50 -3.58 13.22
N ALA A 33 -11.38 -4.37 14.28
CA ALA A 33 -12.45 -4.59 15.27
C ALA A 33 -13.81 -4.94 14.61
N GLY A 34 -13.79 -5.74 13.54
CA GLY A 34 -14.99 -6.13 12.78
C GLY A 34 -15.57 -5.04 11.86
N ARG A 35 -14.95 -3.88 11.79
CA ARG A 35 -15.37 -2.76 10.91
C ARG A 35 -14.52 -2.71 9.65
N GLN A 36 -15.17 -2.53 8.53
CA GLN A 36 -14.50 -2.41 7.24
C GLN A 36 -14.14 -0.95 6.94
N ILE A 37 -12.89 -0.73 6.51
CA ILE A 37 -12.34 0.54 6.09
C ILE A 37 -11.93 0.38 4.63
N ALA A 38 -12.59 1.03 3.69
CA ALA A 38 -12.19 0.99 2.29
C ALA A 38 -10.78 1.56 2.11
N ALA A 39 -9.92 0.89 1.35
CA ALA A 39 -8.61 1.41 0.97
C ALA A 39 -8.78 2.47 -0.13
N HIS A 40 -9.22 3.65 0.27
CA HIS A 40 -9.58 4.75 -0.63
C HIS A 40 -9.06 6.08 -0.11
N VAL A 41 -8.69 7.00 -1.03
CA VAL A 41 -8.08 8.28 -0.68
C VAL A 41 -8.98 9.17 0.22
N GLN A 42 -10.28 9.01 0.16
CA GLN A 42 -11.23 9.72 1.04
C GLN A 42 -11.17 9.24 2.50
N GLN A 43 -10.62 8.06 2.76
CA GLN A 43 -10.43 7.52 4.11
C GLN A 43 -9.06 7.88 4.70
N VAL A 44 -8.19 8.52 3.92
CA VAL A 44 -6.85 8.92 4.38
C VAL A 44 -6.97 10.01 5.44
N VAL A 45 -6.36 9.73 6.59
CA VAL A 45 -6.24 10.69 7.68
C VAL A 45 -4.77 11.11 7.89
N PRO A 46 -4.52 12.34 8.35
CA PRO A 46 -3.17 12.77 8.67
C PRO A 46 -2.55 11.84 9.73
N ALA A 47 -1.29 11.48 9.52
CA ALA A 47 -0.51 10.86 10.59
C ALA A 47 -0.27 11.88 11.69
N ASN A 48 -0.69 11.58 12.92
CA ASN A 48 -0.53 12.46 14.07
C ASN A 48 0.87 12.33 14.70
N GLY A 49 1.37 13.40 15.31
CA GLY A 49 2.60 13.41 16.09
C GLY A 49 3.83 13.86 15.30
N PRO A 50 5.03 13.78 15.92
CA PRO A 50 6.28 14.33 15.39
C PRO A 50 6.79 13.61 14.12
N LEU A 51 6.18 12.47 13.78
CA LEU A 51 6.48 11.65 12.61
C LEU A 51 5.43 11.79 11.52
N GLY A 52 4.55 12.78 11.62
CA GLY A 52 3.47 13.02 10.67
C GLY A 52 3.94 13.05 9.22
N GLY A 53 3.15 12.42 8.32
CA GLY A 53 3.44 12.38 6.89
C GLY A 53 4.44 11.29 6.44
N ARG A 54 4.88 10.42 7.35
CA ARG A 54 5.82 9.32 7.03
C ARG A 54 5.13 7.97 6.77
N SER A 55 3.82 7.92 6.83
CA SER A 55 3.03 6.71 6.54
C SER A 55 1.64 7.07 6.03
N THR A 56 0.97 6.09 5.47
CA THR A 56 -0.41 6.18 5.02
C THR A 56 -1.33 5.52 6.04
N ASN A 57 -2.26 6.31 6.57
CA ASN A 57 -3.25 5.89 7.54
C ASN A 57 -4.64 6.08 6.97
N ILE A 58 -5.53 5.11 7.18
CA ILE A 58 -6.94 5.19 6.78
C ILE A 58 -7.85 4.99 7.98
N GLN A 59 -9.00 5.67 7.96
CA GLN A 59 -9.96 5.64 9.05
C GLN A 59 -11.38 5.66 8.51
N HIS A 60 -12.26 4.91 9.17
CA HIS A 60 -13.69 4.99 9.00
C HIS A 60 -14.39 4.89 10.36
N ALA A 61 -15.22 5.88 10.70
CA ALA A 61 -15.80 6.03 12.03
C ALA A 61 -14.70 6.03 13.11
N SER A 62 -14.77 5.14 14.11
CA SER A 62 -13.75 5.00 15.15
C SER A 62 -12.60 4.05 14.77
N ALA A 63 -12.76 3.24 13.72
CA ALA A 63 -11.75 2.25 13.33
C ALA A 63 -10.67 2.86 12.43
N SER A 64 -9.40 2.55 12.71
CA SER A 64 -8.24 3.03 11.95
C SER A 64 -7.26 1.89 11.65
N ALA A 65 -6.76 1.87 10.41
CA ALA A 65 -5.62 1.07 10.01
C ALA A 65 -4.44 2.00 9.70
N LEU A 66 -3.31 1.78 10.38
CA LEU A 66 -2.13 2.64 10.29
C LEU A 66 -1.03 1.96 9.47
N THR A 67 -0.23 2.76 8.76
CA THR A 67 0.95 2.28 7.99
C THR A 67 0.55 1.21 6.97
N VAL A 68 -0.49 1.49 6.17
CA VAL A 68 -1.11 0.51 5.27
C VAL A 68 -0.39 0.35 3.94
N GLU A 69 0.51 1.26 3.58
CA GLU A 69 1.14 1.38 2.27
C GLU A 69 1.84 0.10 1.80
N HIS A 70 2.57 -0.61 2.68
CA HIS A 70 3.30 -1.82 2.28
C HIS A 70 2.35 -2.99 1.97
N ALA A 71 1.30 -3.17 2.78
CA ALA A 71 0.28 -4.20 2.54
C ALA A 71 -0.53 -3.91 1.26
N MET A 72 -0.89 -2.63 1.04
CA MET A 72 -1.55 -2.17 -0.17
C MET A 72 -0.64 -2.33 -1.40
N SER A 73 0.65 -2.04 -1.25
CA SER A 73 1.65 -2.24 -2.31
C SER A 73 1.73 -3.70 -2.73
N ALA A 74 1.73 -4.64 -1.77
CA ALA A 74 1.75 -6.07 -2.07
C ALA A 74 0.54 -6.50 -2.91
N LEU A 75 -0.67 -6.07 -2.56
CA LEU A 75 -1.89 -6.36 -3.31
C LEU A 75 -1.89 -5.73 -4.71
N ALA A 76 -1.63 -4.41 -4.78
CA ALA A 76 -1.63 -3.67 -6.04
C ALA A 76 -0.50 -4.12 -6.99
N GLY A 77 0.69 -4.41 -6.45
CA GLY A 77 1.83 -4.92 -7.20
C GLY A 77 1.56 -6.30 -7.81
N LEU A 78 0.76 -7.11 -7.14
CA LEU A 78 0.29 -8.41 -7.64
C LEU A 78 -0.98 -8.32 -8.50
N ASN A 79 -1.49 -7.10 -8.73
CA ASN A 79 -2.74 -6.85 -9.45
C ASN A 79 -3.98 -7.51 -8.79
N ILE A 80 -4.04 -7.52 -7.47
CA ILE A 80 -5.15 -8.05 -6.68
C ILE A 80 -5.93 -6.87 -6.13
N TRP A 81 -7.18 -6.71 -6.55
CA TRP A 81 -8.04 -5.58 -6.21
C TRP A 81 -9.28 -5.94 -5.40
N ASP A 82 -9.60 -7.22 -5.31
CA ASP A 82 -10.71 -7.76 -4.53
C ASP A 82 -10.15 -8.55 -3.34
N ALA A 83 -9.77 -7.83 -2.29
CA ALA A 83 -9.16 -8.41 -1.10
C ALA A 83 -9.59 -7.69 0.18
N SER A 84 -9.75 -8.45 1.26
CA SER A 84 -9.88 -7.93 2.61
C SER A 84 -8.62 -8.20 3.41
N VAL A 85 -8.15 -7.18 4.15
CA VAL A 85 -6.98 -7.23 5.01
C VAL A 85 -7.45 -7.13 6.45
N THR A 86 -7.42 -8.25 7.19
CA THR A 86 -7.85 -8.27 8.59
C THR A 86 -6.68 -7.98 9.51
N LEU A 87 -6.83 -6.95 10.34
CA LEU A 87 -5.87 -6.58 11.40
C LEU A 87 -6.42 -6.96 12.78
N ARG A 88 -5.56 -7.49 13.64
CA ARG A 88 -5.86 -7.80 15.03
C ARG A 88 -4.71 -7.34 15.92
N ALA A 89 -5.00 -6.60 16.98
CA ALA A 89 -4.04 -6.37 18.04
C ALA A 89 -3.89 -7.67 18.86
N VAL A 90 -2.67 -7.96 19.31
CA VAL A 90 -2.40 -9.18 20.08
C VAL A 90 -2.88 -9.01 21.52
N ASP A 91 -2.62 -7.84 22.11
CA ASP A 91 -2.88 -7.59 23.54
C ASP A 91 -4.25 -6.94 23.81
N ASP A 92 -4.98 -6.51 22.80
CA ASP A 92 -6.26 -5.82 22.91
C ASP A 92 -7.19 -6.17 21.73
N ALA A 93 -8.00 -7.20 21.92
CA ALA A 93 -8.94 -7.67 20.90
C ALA A 93 -10.00 -6.62 20.50
N GLY A 94 -10.20 -5.58 21.30
CA GLY A 94 -11.14 -4.48 21.07
C GLY A 94 -10.49 -3.23 20.46
N ALA A 95 -9.19 -3.25 20.21
CA ALA A 95 -8.49 -2.08 19.67
C ALA A 95 -9.09 -1.61 18.34
N GLU A 96 -9.53 -0.36 18.31
CA GLU A 96 -10.10 0.28 17.12
C GLU A 96 -9.04 0.95 16.24
N SER A 97 -7.80 1.07 16.70
CA SER A 97 -6.67 1.62 15.93
C SER A 97 -5.53 0.62 15.95
N ILE A 98 -5.22 0.04 14.80
CA ILE A 98 -4.20 -1.01 14.66
C ILE A 98 -3.23 -0.63 13.56
N GLU A 99 -1.94 -0.72 13.87
CA GLU A 99 -0.86 -0.53 12.89
C GLU A 99 -0.51 -1.85 12.22
N VAL A 100 -0.33 -1.80 10.90
CA VAL A 100 0.18 -2.93 10.13
C VAL A 100 1.59 -3.29 10.63
N PRO A 101 1.88 -4.57 10.91
CA PRO A 101 3.23 -4.99 11.32
C PRO A 101 4.28 -4.60 10.30
N ILE A 102 5.40 -4.02 10.76
CA ILE A 102 6.49 -3.61 9.86
C ILE A 102 7.28 -4.80 9.31
N LEU A 103 7.32 -5.91 10.04
CA LEU A 103 8.07 -7.12 9.71
C LEU A 103 9.56 -6.80 9.47
N ASP A 104 10.09 -7.08 8.28
CA ASP A 104 11.46 -6.74 7.90
C ASP A 104 11.58 -5.38 7.19
N GLY A 105 10.50 -4.60 7.16
CA GLY A 105 10.43 -3.31 6.48
C GLY A 105 10.15 -3.36 4.99
N SER A 106 9.93 -4.54 4.41
CA SER A 106 9.59 -4.75 3.00
C SER A 106 8.14 -5.23 2.82
N ALA A 107 7.70 -5.44 1.58
CA ALA A 107 6.41 -6.06 1.28
C ALA A 107 6.51 -7.58 1.05
N LEU A 108 7.70 -8.19 1.20
CA LEU A 108 7.94 -9.57 0.80
C LEU A 108 7.10 -10.58 1.60
N ASP A 109 6.99 -10.40 2.92
CA ASP A 109 6.21 -11.31 3.76
C ASP A 109 4.70 -11.15 3.53
N PHE A 110 4.23 -9.96 3.15
CA PHE A 110 2.84 -9.78 2.70
C PHE A 110 2.57 -10.53 1.39
N VAL A 111 3.50 -10.47 0.43
CA VAL A 111 3.40 -11.26 -0.82
C VAL A 111 3.29 -12.76 -0.49
N ARG A 112 4.12 -13.27 0.41
CA ARG A 112 4.08 -14.68 0.84
C ARG A 112 2.74 -15.03 1.52
N ALA A 113 2.22 -14.16 2.36
CA ALA A 113 0.93 -14.35 3.02
C ALA A 113 -0.24 -14.33 2.03
N ILE A 114 -0.20 -13.45 1.04
CA ILE A 114 -1.18 -13.38 -0.06
C ILE A 114 -1.17 -14.67 -0.86
N ASP A 115 0.01 -15.19 -1.21
CA ASP A 115 0.16 -16.48 -1.91
C ASP A 115 -0.39 -17.65 -1.07
N ALA A 116 -0.06 -17.67 0.23
CA ALA A 116 -0.56 -18.69 1.16
C ALA A 116 -2.09 -18.63 1.34
N ALA A 117 -2.69 -17.44 1.24
CA ALA A 117 -4.13 -17.26 1.24
C ALA A 117 -4.81 -17.72 -0.07
N GLY A 118 -4.03 -18.01 -1.11
CA GLY A 118 -4.53 -18.43 -2.42
C GLY A 118 -5.22 -17.31 -3.19
N LEU A 119 -4.90 -16.04 -2.87
CA LEU A 119 -5.37 -14.90 -3.64
C LEU A 119 -4.57 -14.82 -4.95
N VAL A 120 -5.30 -14.80 -6.05
CA VAL A 120 -4.74 -14.69 -7.40
C VAL A 120 -5.28 -13.44 -8.09
N CYS A 121 -4.48 -12.90 -9.00
CA CYS A 121 -4.97 -11.86 -9.91
C CYS A 121 -6.23 -12.36 -10.62
N ALA A 122 -7.27 -11.53 -10.67
CA ALA A 122 -8.37 -11.77 -11.58
C ALA A 122 -7.78 -11.73 -13.00
N SER A 123 -7.78 -12.86 -13.70
CA SER A 123 -7.26 -12.97 -15.05
C SER A 123 -8.00 -11.99 -15.96
N THR A 124 -7.27 -11.16 -16.68
CA THR A 124 -7.81 -10.31 -17.75
C THR A 124 -8.17 -11.10 -19.02
N ASP A 125 -8.12 -12.43 -18.95
CA ASP A 125 -8.44 -13.34 -20.06
C ASP A 125 -9.92 -13.73 -20.05
N ALA A 126 -10.78 -12.73 -20.24
CA ALA A 126 -12.11 -12.95 -20.78
C ALA A 126 -12.11 -12.47 -22.23
N GLU A 127 -11.20 -12.99 -23.05
CA GLU A 127 -11.46 -13.07 -24.50
C GLU A 127 -12.49 -14.16 -24.74
N ALA A 128 -13.59 -13.70 -25.33
CA ALA A 128 -14.74 -14.39 -25.78
C ALA A 128 -14.52 -15.87 -26.21
N ASP A 129 -15.11 -16.80 -25.46
CA ASP A 129 -15.64 -18.02 -26.06
C ASP A 129 -17.18 -17.92 -26.07
N GLU A 130 -17.70 -17.27 -27.09
CA GLU A 130 -19.10 -17.33 -27.48
C GLU A 130 -19.34 -18.66 -28.20
N SER A 131 -19.43 -19.77 -27.48
CA SER A 131 -20.14 -20.95 -28.03
C SER A 131 -20.44 -21.97 -26.94
N SER A 132 -21.56 -21.83 -26.26
CA SER A 132 -22.44 -22.98 -26.01
C SER A 132 -23.79 -22.52 -25.43
N SER A 133 -24.80 -22.80 -26.20
CA SER A 133 -26.22 -22.55 -25.96
C SER A 133 -26.82 -23.52 -24.93
N LYS A 134 -27.52 -22.96 -23.92
CA LYS A 134 -28.82 -23.36 -23.31
C LYS A 134 -28.93 -24.68 -22.52
N PRO A 135 -29.90 -24.82 -21.57
CA PRO A 135 -31.19 -24.14 -21.50
C PRO A 135 -31.66 -23.57 -20.13
N ARG A 136 -32.64 -22.70 -20.18
CA ARG A 136 -33.49 -22.21 -19.10
C ARG A 136 -34.20 -23.35 -18.37
N ILE A 137 -34.29 -23.28 -17.05
CA ILE A 137 -35.35 -23.92 -16.27
C ILE A 137 -36.00 -22.85 -15.37
N ASP A 138 -37.25 -22.56 -15.65
CA ASP A 138 -38.17 -21.85 -14.78
C ASP A 138 -38.44 -22.66 -13.52
N ARG A 139 -38.34 -22.08 -12.35
CA ARG A 139 -39.18 -22.49 -11.22
C ARG A 139 -39.40 -21.30 -10.28
N ALA A 140 -40.63 -20.85 -10.28
CA ALA A 140 -41.19 -19.96 -9.27
C ALA A 140 -41.35 -20.72 -7.96
N GLU A 141 -40.92 -20.13 -6.83
CA GLU A 141 -41.55 -20.31 -5.53
C GLU A 141 -41.37 -19.09 -4.64
N ARG A 142 -42.48 -18.75 -3.97
CA ARG A 142 -42.72 -17.55 -3.17
C ARG A 142 -42.11 -17.66 -1.77
N GLY A 143 -41.68 -16.52 -1.25
CA GLY A 143 -42.01 -16.10 0.10
C GLY A 143 -40.98 -16.29 1.17
N LYS A 144 -40.35 -15.18 1.52
CA LYS A 144 -40.28 -14.62 2.90
C LYS A 144 -39.39 -13.37 2.84
N ALA A 145 -39.90 -12.26 3.31
CA ALA A 145 -39.17 -11.00 3.39
C ALA A 145 -37.98 -11.16 4.36
N GLU A 146 -36.78 -11.08 3.83
CA GLU A 146 -35.58 -10.90 4.63
C GLU A 146 -35.40 -9.41 4.95
N PRO A 147 -34.78 -9.06 6.10
CA PRO A 147 -34.55 -7.68 6.49
C PRO A 147 -33.66 -6.98 5.46
N THR A 148 -34.05 -5.79 5.06
CA THR A 148 -33.35 -4.92 4.11
C THR A 148 -31.90 -4.73 4.56
N PRO A 149 -30.89 -5.08 3.74
CA PRO A 149 -29.50 -4.77 4.05
C PRO A 149 -29.32 -3.24 4.07
N PRO A 150 -28.36 -2.73 4.86
CA PRO A 150 -28.07 -1.30 4.90
C PRO A 150 -27.69 -0.80 3.50
N PRO A 151 -27.94 0.50 3.19
CA PRO A 151 -27.70 1.06 1.88
C PRO A 151 -26.24 0.82 1.47
N ARG A 152 -26.06 0.21 0.31
CA ARG A 152 -24.73 0.04 -0.29
C ARG A 152 -24.10 1.40 -0.49
N PRO A 153 -22.82 1.58 -0.16
CA PRO A 153 -22.11 2.77 -0.58
C PRO A 153 -22.16 2.87 -2.11
N SER A 154 -22.36 4.10 -2.59
CA SER A 154 -22.55 4.47 -4.01
C SER A 154 -21.43 4.00 -4.93
N PRO A 155 -21.64 4.05 -6.26
CA PRO A 155 -21.15 3.05 -7.19
C PRO A 155 -19.63 3.00 -7.33
N HIS A 156 -19.11 1.84 -7.17
CA HIS A 156 -18.00 1.15 -7.83
C HIS A 156 -17.10 1.98 -8.78
N HIS A 157 -16.18 2.75 -8.20
CA HIS A 157 -14.92 3.11 -8.85
C HIS A 157 -13.85 2.11 -8.38
N GLY A 158 -13.86 0.87 -8.83
CA GLY A 158 -12.98 -0.07 -8.16
C GLY A 158 -12.60 -1.37 -8.82
N ARG A 159 -13.06 -1.67 -10.02
CA ARG A 159 -12.63 -2.89 -10.74
C ARG A 159 -11.96 -2.61 -12.08
N GLY A 160 -11.60 -1.36 -12.33
CA GLY A 160 -11.03 -0.93 -13.59
C GLY A 160 -9.67 -0.26 -13.43
N SER A 161 -9.04 -0.03 -14.56
CA SER A 161 -7.91 0.89 -14.64
C SER A 161 -8.41 2.32 -14.81
N THR A 162 -7.83 3.24 -14.04
CA THR A 162 -8.02 4.68 -14.20
C THR A 162 -7.04 5.19 -15.27
N ARG A 163 -7.53 5.98 -16.23
CA ARG A 163 -6.72 6.67 -17.24
C ARG A 163 -6.92 8.17 -17.14
N LEU A 164 -5.85 8.90 -17.34
CA LEU A 164 -5.88 10.37 -17.36
C LEU A 164 -6.12 10.87 -18.77
N VAL A 165 -6.79 12.02 -18.90
CA VAL A 165 -6.95 12.75 -20.17
C VAL A 165 -5.97 13.92 -20.28
N ARG A 166 -5.43 14.40 -19.15
CA ARG A 166 -4.43 15.48 -19.08
C ARG A 166 -3.41 15.22 -17.98
N PRO A 167 -2.23 15.86 -18.03
CA PRO A 167 -1.25 15.74 -16.95
C PRO A 167 -1.75 16.37 -15.66
N ILE A 168 -1.42 15.71 -14.53
CA ILE A 168 -1.66 16.21 -13.19
C ILE A 168 -0.31 16.27 -12.47
N ARG A 169 0.06 17.46 -11.93
CA ARG A 169 1.27 17.68 -11.15
C ARG A 169 0.93 18.25 -9.79
N VAL A 170 1.56 17.68 -8.78
CA VAL A 170 1.54 18.16 -7.38
C VAL A 170 2.97 18.45 -6.97
N GLU A 171 3.21 19.63 -6.40
CA GLU A 171 4.54 20.07 -6.00
C GLU A 171 4.49 20.74 -4.62
N ASP A 172 5.51 20.46 -3.81
CA ASP A 172 5.77 21.21 -2.59
C ASP A 172 6.67 22.41 -2.93
N PRO A 173 6.14 23.65 -2.85
CA PRO A 173 6.90 24.83 -3.26
C PRO A 173 8.10 25.13 -2.34
N LYS A 174 8.14 24.57 -1.13
CA LYS A 174 9.21 24.78 -0.16
C LYS A 174 10.44 23.92 -0.48
N THR A 175 10.22 22.69 -0.90
CA THR A 175 11.29 21.72 -1.12
C THR A 175 11.57 21.46 -2.60
N GLY A 176 10.65 21.83 -3.49
CA GLY A 176 10.66 21.47 -4.90
C GLY A 176 10.48 19.99 -5.15
N ALA A 177 10.02 19.23 -4.15
CA ALA A 177 9.59 17.84 -4.31
C ALA A 177 8.29 17.80 -5.11
N PHE A 178 8.15 16.86 -6.04
CA PHE A 178 6.94 16.77 -6.83
C PHE A 178 6.59 15.34 -7.22
N ILE A 179 5.33 15.17 -7.61
CA ILE A 179 4.83 14.00 -8.31
C ILE A 179 3.98 14.47 -9.49
N GLU A 180 4.18 13.85 -10.64
CA GLU A 180 3.46 14.14 -11.86
C GLU A 180 2.96 12.85 -12.48
N ALA A 181 1.70 12.82 -12.90
CA ALA A 181 1.12 11.74 -13.67
C ALA A 181 0.71 12.28 -15.04
N ARG A 182 1.14 11.64 -16.11
CA ARG A 182 0.84 12.00 -17.50
C ARG A 182 0.04 10.91 -18.19
N PRO A 183 -0.92 11.26 -19.08
CA PRO A 183 -1.59 10.29 -19.91
C PRO A 183 -0.59 9.35 -20.61
N SER A 184 -0.89 8.05 -20.57
CA SER A 184 -0.08 7.01 -21.21
C SER A 184 -0.93 5.80 -21.55
N GLU A 185 -0.56 5.06 -22.59
CA GLU A 185 -1.19 3.78 -22.93
C GLU A 185 -0.73 2.64 -22.01
N SER A 186 0.42 2.79 -21.38
CA SER A 186 0.98 1.81 -20.45
C SER A 186 1.27 2.42 -19.09
N LEU A 187 1.26 1.59 -18.06
CA LEU A 187 1.68 1.96 -16.73
C LEU A 187 3.20 2.04 -16.65
N ARG A 188 3.70 3.14 -16.09
CA ARG A 188 5.10 3.32 -15.75
C ARG A 188 5.20 4.21 -14.52
N TYR A 189 5.74 3.70 -13.43
CA TYR A 189 6.01 4.48 -12.22
C TYR A 189 7.51 4.59 -12.02
N ARG A 190 8.01 5.83 -11.93
CA ARG A 190 9.42 6.16 -11.72
C ARG A 190 9.58 7.03 -10.49
N TYR A 191 10.56 6.68 -9.66
CA TYR A 191 10.95 7.47 -8.51
C TYR A 191 12.41 7.88 -8.60
N GLU A 192 12.66 9.17 -8.38
CA GLU A 192 13.99 9.78 -8.30
C GLU A 192 14.22 10.24 -6.85
N LEU A 193 15.12 9.56 -6.18
CA LEU A 193 15.54 9.84 -4.83
C LEU A 193 16.81 10.72 -4.88
N SER A 194 16.85 11.80 -4.12
CA SER A 194 18.02 12.67 -4.02
C SER A 194 18.19 13.11 -2.57
N TYR A 195 19.30 12.72 -1.99
CA TYR A 195 19.75 13.13 -0.67
C TYR A 195 21.01 13.98 -0.78
N PRO A 196 21.24 14.93 0.17
CA PRO A 196 22.45 15.75 0.15
C PRO A 196 23.73 14.93 0.17
N PRO A 197 24.84 15.46 -0.38
CA PRO A 197 26.16 14.85 -0.25
C PRO A 197 26.50 14.53 1.21
N GLY A 198 27.12 13.37 1.45
CA GLY A 198 27.46 12.91 2.80
C GLY A 198 26.31 12.27 3.58
N SER A 199 25.13 12.11 2.98
CA SER A 199 24.01 11.39 3.60
C SER A 199 24.16 9.85 3.58
N GLY A 200 25.06 9.35 2.73
CA GLY A 200 25.22 7.90 2.48
C GLY A 200 24.28 7.34 1.40
N ILE A 201 23.24 8.06 0.98
CA ILE A 201 22.28 7.59 -0.03
C ILE A 201 22.56 8.21 -1.41
N GLY A 202 22.76 9.54 -1.47
CA GLY A 202 22.99 10.25 -2.72
C GLY A 202 21.80 10.27 -3.67
N GLU A 203 22.08 10.18 -4.96
CA GLU A 203 21.06 10.13 -6.01
C GLU A 203 20.83 8.69 -6.47
N GLN A 204 19.58 8.28 -6.51
CA GLN A 204 19.16 6.95 -6.93
C GLN A 204 17.83 7.05 -7.69
N SER A 205 17.59 6.10 -8.58
CA SER A 205 16.29 5.96 -9.22
C SER A 205 15.86 4.50 -9.29
N ALA A 206 14.55 4.31 -9.37
CA ALA A 206 13.93 3.02 -9.65
C ALA A 206 12.66 3.24 -10.47
N GLU A 207 12.22 2.20 -11.17
CA GLU A 207 10.97 2.20 -11.93
C GLU A 207 10.28 0.83 -11.87
N TRP A 208 8.97 0.84 -12.15
CA TRP A 208 8.15 -0.34 -12.27
C TRP A 208 7.10 -0.12 -13.37
N SER A 209 6.87 -1.14 -14.19
CA SER A 209 6.00 -1.07 -15.37
C SER A 209 4.69 -1.88 -15.25
N GLY A 210 4.32 -2.26 -14.02
CA GLY A 210 3.07 -2.98 -13.77
C GLY A 210 3.17 -4.51 -13.83
N ASP A 211 4.34 -5.05 -14.08
CA ASP A 211 4.54 -6.51 -14.11
C ASP A 211 4.61 -7.08 -12.69
N ALA A 212 3.74 -8.07 -12.40
CA ALA A 212 3.64 -8.68 -11.06
C ALA A 212 4.87 -9.55 -10.72
N ARG A 213 5.55 -10.14 -11.71
CA ARG A 213 6.76 -10.92 -11.48
C ARG A 213 7.94 -10.00 -11.16
N ASP A 214 8.05 -8.88 -11.89
CA ASP A 214 9.04 -7.84 -11.59
C ASP A 214 8.79 -7.25 -10.18
N TYR A 215 7.53 -6.99 -9.83
CA TYR A 215 7.19 -6.55 -8.47
C TYR A 215 7.71 -7.52 -7.41
N ARG A 216 7.43 -8.82 -7.54
CA ARG A 216 7.85 -9.86 -6.59
C ARG A 216 9.37 -9.92 -6.40
N THR A 217 10.12 -9.76 -7.49
CA THR A 217 11.57 -9.97 -7.48
C THR A 217 12.36 -8.70 -7.21
N ASN A 218 11.86 -7.56 -7.64
CA ASN A 218 12.62 -6.32 -7.69
C ASN A 218 12.08 -5.18 -6.81
N ILE A 219 10.79 -5.22 -6.44
CA ILE A 219 10.16 -4.15 -5.65
C ILE A 219 9.78 -4.64 -4.26
N ALA A 220 9.00 -5.72 -4.15
CA ALA A 220 8.52 -6.24 -2.86
C ALA A 220 9.64 -6.50 -1.83
N PRO A 221 10.86 -6.97 -2.21
CA PRO A 221 11.94 -7.18 -1.26
C PRO A 221 12.63 -5.90 -0.76
N ALA A 222 12.36 -4.72 -1.34
CA ALA A 222 13.02 -3.48 -0.94
C ALA A 222 12.50 -3.00 0.42
N ARG A 223 13.40 -2.76 1.36
CA ARG A 223 13.07 -2.43 2.75
C ARG A 223 13.02 -0.93 2.98
N THR A 224 12.18 -0.52 3.91
CA THR A 224 12.16 0.85 4.44
C THR A 224 13.49 1.20 5.07
N PHE A 225 13.81 2.49 5.11
CA PHE A 225 15.11 2.98 5.55
C PHE A 225 15.01 4.31 6.27
N CYS A 226 16.02 4.58 7.09
CA CYS A 226 16.32 5.92 7.62
C CYS A 226 17.83 6.16 7.61
N LEU A 227 18.22 7.42 7.77
CA LEU A 227 19.62 7.76 8.01
C LEU A 227 20.00 7.50 9.47
N GLU A 228 21.26 7.14 9.73
CA GLU A 228 21.76 6.91 11.09
C GLU A 228 21.46 8.08 12.03
N ARG A 229 21.68 9.32 11.58
CA ARG A 229 21.37 10.54 12.36
C ARG A 229 19.88 10.64 12.73
N GLU A 230 18.99 10.21 11.84
CA GLU A 230 17.55 10.20 12.10
C GLU A 230 17.19 9.12 13.13
N ALA A 231 17.77 7.92 12.99
CA ALA A 231 17.59 6.84 13.97
C ALA A 231 18.07 7.26 15.36
N GLN A 232 19.24 7.90 15.45
CA GLN A 232 19.80 8.41 16.71
C GLN A 232 18.91 9.49 17.33
N ALA A 233 18.43 10.46 16.53
CA ALA A 233 17.53 11.51 17.00
C ALA A 233 16.20 10.95 17.52
N MET A 234 15.63 9.98 16.82
CA MET A 234 14.39 9.31 17.23
C MET A 234 14.56 8.52 18.51
N LYS A 235 15.66 7.76 18.65
CA LYS A 235 15.97 7.04 19.88
C LYS A 235 16.21 7.97 21.07
N ALA A 236 16.91 9.10 20.86
CA ALA A 236 17.10 10.14 21.89
C ALA A 236 15.78 10.78 22.34
N ALA A 237 14.79 10.86 21.45
CA ALA A 237 13.44 11.30 21.74
C ALA A 237 12.54 10.20 22.36
N GLY A 238 13.09 9.02 22.67
CA GLY A 238 12.34 7.87 23.21
C GLY A 238 11.45 7.16 22.18
N LEU A 239 11.63 7.45 20.89
CA LEU A 239 10.89 6.82 19.79
C LEU A 239 11.66 5.62 19.24
N PHE A 240 10.93 4.65 18.66
CA PHE A 240 11.51 3.48 17.99
C PHE A 240 12.48 2.64 18.86
N THR A 241 12.31 2.67 20.17
CA THR A 241 13.17 1.93 21.12
C THR A 241 13.04 0.41 20.95
N HIS A 242 11.93 -0.06 20.36
CA HIS A 242 11.64 -1.45 20.05
C HIS A 242 12.24 -1.92 18.71
N LEU A 243 12.79 -1.01 17.89
CA LEU A 243 13.36 -1.35 16.59
C LEU A 243 14.86 -1.59 16.64
N THR A 244 15.30 -2.45 15.75
CA THR A 244 16.70 -2.75 15.48
C THR A 244 17.01 -2.50 14.00
N PRO A 245 18.30 -2.46 13.59
CA PRO A 245 18.64 -2.38 12.16
C PRO A 245 18.18 -3.60 11.32
N ARG A 246 17.60 -4.63 11.96
CA ARG A 246 17.01 -5.79 11.25
C ARG A 246 15.59 -5.54 10.78
N ASP A 247 14.86 -4.64 11.46
CA ASP A 247 13.47 -4.30 11.17
C ASP A 247 13.35 -3.25 10.06
N MET A 248 14.42 -2.52 9.80
CA MET A 248 14.55 -1.52 8.73
C MET A 248 16.01 -1.23 8.43
N LEU A 249 16.30 -0.65 7.27
CA LEU A 249 17.67 -0.24 6.96
C LEU A 249 18.02 1.07 7.68
N VAL A 250 19.13 1.07 8.41
CA VAL A 250 19.75 2.28 8.95
C VAL A 250 21.02 2.56 8.15
N ILE A 251 21.05 3.64 7.39
CA ILE A 251 22.16 3.95 6.47
C ILE A 251 23.14 4.91 7.13
N ALA A 252 24.39 4.48 7.27
CA ALA A 252 25.48 5.29 7.77
C ALA A 252 25.93 6.34 6.73
N PRO A 253 26.68 7.40 7.13
CA PRO A 253 27.17 8.43 6.22
C PRO A 253 28.04 7.95 5.06
N ASP A 254 28.68 6.78 5.23
CA ASP A 254 29.49 6.13 4.18
C ASP A 254 28.66 5.28 3.20
N GLY A 255 27.33 5.24 3.37
CA GLY A 255 26.39 4.52 2.51
C GLY A 255 26.18 3.06 2.88
N ARG A 256 26.88 2.55 3.90
CA ARG A 256 26.69 1.16 4.35
C ARG A 256 25.53 1.05 5.34
N PRO A 257 24.68 0.02 5.21
CA PRO A 257 23.70 -0.29 6.24
C PRO A 257 24.38 -0.77 7.54
N ILE A 258 23.93 -0.26 8.67
CA ILE A 258 24.39 -0.68 9.99
C ILE A 258 23.80 -2.06 10.32
N ASP A 259 24.66 -3.00 10.72
CA ASP A 259 24.30 -4.39 11.11
C ASP A 259 23.40 -5.11 10.08
N ASN A 260 23.51 -4.73 8.79
CA ASN A 260 22.71 -5.25 7.70
C ASN A 260 23.46 -5.20 6.37
N LYS A 261 22.83 -5.66 5.29
CA LYS A 261 23.34 -5.58 3.92
C LYS A 261 22.22 -5.14 2.98
N LEU A 262 22.53 -4.35 1.97
CA LEU A 262 21.57 -4.02 0.92
C LEU A 262 21.22 -5.27 0.09
N ARG A 263 19.95 -5.41 -0.24
CA ARG A 263 19.44 -6.41 -1.21
C ARG A 263 19.67 -5.96 -2.64
N PHE A 264 19.65 -4.63 -2.86
CA PHE A 264 19.87 -3.98 -4.16
C PHE A 264 20.73 -2.73 -3.97
N ASN A 265 21.58 -2.41 -4.94
CA ASN A 265 22.39 -1.19 -4.87
C ASN A 265 21.57 0.11 -4.75
N ASN A 266 20.34 0.10 -5.26
CA ASN A 266 19.38 1.19 -5.19
C ASN A 266 18.14 0.82 -4.35
N GLU A 267 18.32 0.04 -3.28
CA GLU A 267 17.22 -0.44 -2.44
C GLU A 267 16.35 0.70 -1.90
N PRO A 268 16.90 1.85 -1.42
CA PRO A 268 16.12 3.00 -1.02
C PRO A 268 15.15 3.52 -2.11
N ALA A 269 15.61 3.63 -3.36
CA ALA A 269 14.76 4.09 -4.45
C ALA A 269 13.68 3.06 -4.83
N ARG A 270 13.99 1.76 -4.78
CA ARG A 270 13.01 0.68 -4.99
C ARG A 270 11.95 0.67 -3.90
N HIS A 271 12.33 0.92 -2.66
CA HIS A 271 11.37 1.07 -1.57
C HIS A 271 10.42 2.25 -1.81
N LYS A 272 10.93 3.36 -2.34
CA LYS A 272 10.06 4.49 -2.71
C LYS A 272 9.09 4.16 -3.86
N ILE A 273 9.43 3.26 -4.77
CA ILE A 273 8.46 2.68 -5.73
C ILE A 273 7.43 1.81 -5.02
N LEU A 274 7.84 1.01 -4.03
CA LEU A 274 6.93 0.21 -3.21
C LEU A 274 5.89 1.11 -2.52
N ASP A 275 6.33 2.16 -1.82
CA ASP A 275 5.46 3.16 -1.19
C ASP A 275 4.50 3.79 -2.21
N LEU A 276 5.03 4.20 -3.37
CA LEU A 276 4.25 4.83 -4.43
C LEU A 276 3.14 3.92 -4.96
N ILE A 277 3.43 2.63 -5.18
CA ILE A 277 2.44 1.64 -5.61
C ILE A 277 1.34 1.50 -4.54
N GLY A 278 1.71 1.42 -3.27
CA GLY A 278 0.76 1.31 -2.16
C GLY A 278 -0.14 2.53 -2.03
N ASP A 279 0.43 3.72 -2.11
CA ASP A 279 -0.34 4.96 -2.03
C ASP A 279 -1.27 5.16 -3.23
N LEU A 280 -0.81 4.84 -4.45
CA LEU A 280 -1.65 4.92 -5.65
C LEU A 280 -2.79 3.90 -5.64
N ALA A 281 -2.67 2.80 -4.88
CA ALA A 281 -3.78 1.85 -4.69
C ALA A 281 -5.00 2.46 -3.98
N LEU A 282 -4.85 3.61 -3.32
CA LEU A 282 -5.97 4.41 -2.77
C LEU A 282 -6.95 4.94 -3.84
N LEU A 283 -6.63 4.81 -5.11
CA LEU A 283 -7.55 5.06 -6.22
C LEU A 283 -8.57 3.92 -6.41
N GLY A 284 -8.41 2.80 -5.70
CA GLY A 284 -9.28 1.63 -5.81
C GLY A 284 -9.06 0.79 -7.05
N GLY A 285 -8.06 1.10 -7.88
CA GLY A 285 -7.72 0.41 -9.12
C GLY A 285 -6.38 0.86 -9.66
N ARG A 286 -5.96 0.31 -10.79
CA ARG A 286 -4.70 0.64 -11.45
C ARG A 286 -4.74 2.01 -12.12
N LEU A 287 -3.80 2.87 -11.83
CA LEU A 287 -3.58 4.11 -12.60
C LEU A 287 -2.69 3.79 -13.82
N ILE A 288 -3.28 3.78 -15.01
CA ILE A 288 -2.53 3.62 -16.26
C ILE A 288 -2.04 5.01 -16.70
N ALA A 289 -0.82 5.32 -16.33
CA ALA A 289 -0.19 6.62 -16.57
C ALA A 289 1.34 6.48 -16.51
N ASP A 290 2.07 7.45 -17.08
CA ASP A 290 3.49 7.66 -16.77
C ASP A 290 3.58 8.57 -15.54
N VAL A 291 3.93 7.98 -14.39
CA VAL A 291 4.07 8.68 -13.11
C VAL A 291 5.53 8.88 -12.79
N ARG A 292 5.93 10.14 -12.57
CA ARG A 292 7.26 10.53 -12.12
C ARG A 292 7.18 11.21 -10.77
N ALA A 293 7.87 10.66 -9.77
CA ALA A 293 7.98 11.20 -8.43
C ALA A 293 9.44 11.59 -8.15
N VAL A 294 9.67 12.80 -7.69
CA VAL A 294 11.00 13.32 -7.36
C VAL A 294 10.99 13.82 -5.91
N ARG A 295 11.75 13.16 -5.05
CA ARG A 295 11.80 13.43 -3.59
C ARG A 295 10.42 13.50 -2.93
N SER A 296 9.42 12.91 -3.54
CA SER A 296 8.03 12.89 -3.10
C SER A 296 7.87 12.01 -1.85
N GLY A 297 6.86 12.31 -1.04
CA GLY A 297 6.40 11.47 0.07
C GLY A 297 4.90 11.23 -0.03
N HIS A 298 4.35 10.49 0.93
CA HIS A 298 2.94 10.08 0.97
C HIS A 298 1.97 11.26 0.77
N ALA A 299 2.22 12.41 1.40
CA ALA A 299 1.34 13.58 1.29
C ALA A 299 1.13 14.06 -0.15
N LEU A 300 2.21 14.09 -0.97
CA LEU A 300 2.11 14.49 -2.39
C LEU A 300 1.39 13.42 -3.20
N THR A 301 1.60 12.14 -2.91
CA THR A 301 0.90 11.04 -3.60
C THR A 301 -0.59 11.04 -3.23
N HIS A 302 -0.95 11.26 -1.97
CA HIS A 302 -2.35 11.39 -1.55
C HIS A 302 -3.05 12.56 -2.25
N GLU A 303 -2.36 13.70 -2.38
CA GLU A 303 -2.91 14.85 -3.09
C GLU A 303 -3.06 14.56 -4.60
N LEU A 304 -2.10 13.86 -5.21
CA LEU A 304 -2.25 13.38 -6.59
C LEU A 304 -3.49 12.49 -6.72
N CYS A 305 -3.68 11.53 -5.81
CA CYS A 305 -4.87 10.66 -5.83
C CYS A 305 -6.17 11.47 -5.74
N ARG A 306 -6.25 12.48 -4.86
CA ARG A 306 -7.44 13.35 -4.78
C ARG A 306 -7.70 14.08 -6.08
N ARG A 307 -6.66 14.63 -6.74
CA ARG A 307 -6.81 15.32 -8.04
C ARG A 307 -7.21 14.38 -9.17
N VAL A 308 -6.65 13.15 -9.18
CA VAL A 308 -7.08 12.12 -10.14
C VAL A 308 -8.56 11.80 -9.96
N MET A 309 -9.03 11.60 -8.73
CA MET A 309 -10.44 11.32 -8.46
C MET A 309 -11.36 12.47 -8.88
N MET A 310 -10.92 13.73 -8.73
CA MET A 310 -11.71 14.90 -9.21
C MET A 310 -11.73 15.01 -10.73
N GLU A 311 -10.76 14.43 -11.45
CA GLU A 311 -10.72 14.47 -12.91
C GLU A 311 -11.59 13.37 -13.55
N VAL A 312 -11.68 12.20 -12.92
CA VAL A 312 -12.34 11.02 -13.50
C VAL A 312 -13.75 10.78 -12.93
N GLY A 313 -14.13 11.48 -11.85
CA GLY A 313 -15.48 11.44 -11.23
C GLY A 313 -16.34 12.54 -11.75
#